data_263f5e78c34fe4f05cc36d254affdc42
#
_entry.id   263f5e78c34fe4f05cc36d254affdc42
#
_cell.length_a   1.000
_cell.length_b   1.000
_cell.length_c   1.000
_cell.angle_alpha   90.00
_cell.angle_beta   90.00
_cell.angle_gamma   90.00
#
_symmetry.space_group_name_H-M   'P 1'
#
loop_
_entity.id
_entity.type
_entity.pdbx_description
1 polymer ?
#
loop_
_entity_poly.entity_id
_entity_poly.type
_entity_poly.pdbx_seq_one_letter_code
_entity_poly.pdbx_strand_id
1 'polypeptide(L)'
;AVGPTGVQEKDGNFAVAKQGEKILKNAGANVILTRVADVDVARANASAAEELGARVNIAIKNNADIFVSIHSNSFGNESAQGTATYFYSKTDKDGYLANAIQKGMVEYGKRYDRGIIDTNFYVTKRSPMPAALTELAFLSNYNEESLLNSQDFQKNLAIGICKGINDYFLKFK
;
A
#
# COMPACT_ATOMS: atom_id res chain seq x y z
N ALA A 1 -3.48 -8.30 10.32
CA ALA A 1 -4.41 -7.95 11.41
C ALA A 1 -5.82 -8.45 11.12
N VAL A 2 -6.66 -8.49 12.15
CA VAL A 2 -8.09 -8.82 12.09
C VAL A 2 -8.84 -7.72 12.83
N GLY A 3 -9.87 -7.19 12.23
CA GLY A 3 -10.69 -6.14 12.80
C GLY A 3 -11.72 -6.64 13.81
N PRO A 4 -12.43 -5.76 14.51
CA PRO A 4 -13.38 -6.12 15.57
C PRO A 4 -14.56 -6.97 15.10
N THR A 5 -14.94 -6.92 13.83
CA THR A 5 -16.01 -7.78 13.26
C THR A 5 -15.49 -9.01 12.53
N GLY A 6 -14.17 -9.20 12.49
CA GLY A 6 -13.54 -10.35 11.86
C GLY A 6 -13.03 -10.11 10.44
N VAL A 7 -13.09 -8.89 9.92
CA VAL A 7 -12.50 -8.54 8.63
C VAL A 7 -10.99 -8.72 8.69
N GLN A 8 -10.43 -9.40 7.71
CA GLN A 8 -8.99 -9.67 7.65
C GLN A 8 -8.29 -8.63 6.77
N GLU A 9 -7.21 -8.07 7.30
CA GLU A 9 -6.37 -7.09 6.59
C GLU A 9 -5.95 -7.57 5.20
N LYS A 10 -5.53 -8.83 5.10
CA LYS A 10 -5.02 -9.42 3.86
C LYS A 10 -6.02 -9.38 2.70
N ASP A 11 -7.32 -9.49 3.00
CA ASP A 11 -8.38 -9.55 1.98
C ASP A 11 -8.65 -8.17 1.40
N GLY A 12 -8.83 -7.15 2.26
CA GLY A 12 -9.03 -5.76 1.84
C GLY A 12 -7.83 -5.21 1.07
N ASN A 13 -6.61 -5.44 1.58
CA ASN A 13 -5.38 -5.01 0.92
C ASN A 13 -5.22 -5.67 -0.47
N PHE A 14 -5.55 -6.97 -0.58
CA PHE A 14 -5.49 -7.67 -1.86
C PHE A 14 -6.53 -7.16 -2.85
N ALA A 15 -7.75 -6.88 -2.38
CA ALA A 15 -8.81 -6.31 -3.22
C ALA A 15 -8.39 -4.94 -3.80
N VAL A 16 -7.82 -4.05 -2.98
CA VAL A 16 -7.29 -2.76 -3.44
C VAL A 16 -6.16 -2.94 -4.44
N ALA A 17 -5.21 -3.85 -4.17
CA ALA A 17 -4.10 -4.15 -5.07
C ALA A 17 -4.57 -4.68 -6.43
N LYS A 18 -5.56 -5.58 -6.47
CA LYS A 18 -6.15 -6.12 -7.71
C LYS A 18 -6.86 -5.04 -8.53
N GLN A 19 -7.57 -4.13 -7.88
CA GLN A 19 -8.21 -3.01 -8.58
C GLN A 19 -7.16 -2.05 -9.13
N GLY A 20 -6.11 -1.73 -8.35
CA GLY A 20 -4.98 -0.91 -8.78
C GLY A 20 -4.24 -1.53 -9.97
N GLU A 21 -3.98 -2.85 -9.94
CA GLU A 21 -3.40 -3.59 -11.06
C GLU A 21 -4.18 -3.35 -12.35
N LYS A 22 -5.51 -3.51 -12.31
CA LYS A 22 -6.38 -3.31 -13.48
C LYS A 22 -6.31 -1.89 -14.02
N ILE A 23 -6.37 -0.88 -13.13
CA ILE A 23 -6.32 0.53 -13.52
C ILE A 23 -4.97 0.85 -14.20
N LEU A 24 -3.85 0.47 -13.57
CA LEU A 24 -2.51 0.77 -14.07
C LEU A 24 -2.20 0.02 -15.37
N LYS A 25 -2.60 -1.25 -15.50
CA LYS A 25 -2.45 -2.01 -16.76
C LYS A 25 -3.24 -1.38 -17.90
N ASN A 26 -4.45 -0.92 -17.65
CA ASN A 26 -5.24 -0.19 -18.65
C ASN A 26 -4.59 1.14 -19.08
N ALA A 27 -3.78 1.74 -18.21
CA ALA A 27 -2.97 2.92 -18.51
C ALA A 27 -1.61 2.59 -19.16
N GLY A 28 -1.34 1.32 -19.47
CA GLY A 28 -0.12 0.88 -20.15
C GLY A 28 1.06 0.54 -19.23
N ALA A 29 0.87 0.51 -17.91
CA ALA A 29 1.92 0.13 -16.99
C ALA A 29 2.13 -1.40 -16.96
N ASN A 30 3.38 -1.83 -16.79
CA ASN A 30 3.69 -3.22 -16.43
C ASN A 30 3.55 -3.37 -14.91
N VAL A 31 2.55 -4.10 -14.46
CA VAL A 31 2.23 -4.27 -13.03
C VAL A 31 2.49 -5.71 -12.61
N ILE A 32 3.26 -5.86 -11.54
CA ILE A 32 3.59 -7.15 -10.93
C ILE A 32 3.09 -7.15 -9.50
N LEU A 33 2.20 -8.07 -9.18
CA LEU A 33 1.76 -8.31 -7.81
C LEU A 33 2.73 -9.29 -7.13
N THR A 34 3.08 -9.02 -5.88
CA THR A 34 3.93 -9.94 -5.10
C THR A 34 3.21 -11.23 -4.71
N ARG A 35 1.87 -11.23 -4.68
CA ARG A 35 1.03 -12.42 -4.58
C ARG A 35 -0.20 -12.28 -5.47
N VAL A 36 -0.69 -13.40 -5.98
CA VAL A 36 -1.86 -13.46 -6.88
C VAL A 36 -3.02 -14.25 -6.27
N ALA A 37 -2.81 -14.81 -5.09
CA ALA A 37 -3.76 -15.57 -4.30
C ALA A 37 -3.51 -15.35 -2.80
N ASP A 38 -4.27 -16.01 -1.93
CA ASP A 38 -4.07 -16.02 -0.48
C ASP A 38 -2.96 -17.02 -0.11
N VAL A 39 -1.74 -16.61 -0.39
CA VAL A 39 -0.53 -17.40 -0.15
C VAL A 39 0.59 -16.53 0.38
N ASP A 40 1.50 -17.10 1.15
CA ASP A 40 2.77 -16.49 1.49
C ASP A 40 3.67 -16.41 0.24
N VAL A 41 4.51 -15.38 0.18
CA VAL A 41 5.44 -15.15 -0.94
C VAL A 41 6.74 -15.94 -0.74
N ALA A 42 7.15 -16.11 0.50
CA ALA A 42 8.30 -16.94 0.86
C ALA A 42 7.88 -18.42 1.05
N ARG A 43 8.88 -19.26 1.34
CA ARG A 43 8.66 -20.67 1.66
C ARG A 43 7.82 -20.86 2.94
N ALA A 44 7.19 -22.00 3.08
CA ALA A 44 6.50 -22.36 4.31
C ALA A 44 7.40 -22.20 5.55
N ASN A 45 6.83 -21.70 6.64
CA ASN A 45 7.52 -21.39 7.91
C ASN A 45 8.67 -20.37 7.78
N ALA A 46 8.64 -19.50 6.77
CA ALA A 46 9.58 -18.39 6.67
C ALA A 46 9.34 -17.39 7.82
N SER A 47 10.42 -16.76 8.26
CA SER A 47 10.32 -15.63 9.18
C SER A 47 9.67 -14.41 8.50
N ALA A 48 9.16 -13.47 9.28
CA ALA A 48 8.62 -12.21 8.75
C ALA A 48 9.65 -11.47 7.87
N ALA A 49 10.93 -11.49 8.24
CA ALA A 49 11.99 -10.88 7.44
C ALA A 49 12.20 -11.57 6.10
N GLU A 50 12.13 -12.91 6.05
CA GLU A 50 12.20 -13.67 4.80
C GLU A 50 10.99 -13.40 3.91
N GLU A 51 9.78 -13.34 4.47
CA GLU A 51 8.55 -12.99 3.74
C GLU A 51 8.63 -11.58 3.13
N LEU A 52 9.02 -10.59 3.91
CA LEU A 52 9.19 -9.22 3.42
C LEU A 52 10.34 -9.12 2.40
N GLY A 53 11.43 -9.85 2.62
CA GLY A 53 12.55 -9.94 1.69
C GLY A 53 12.16 -10.57 0.35
N ALA A 54 11.32 -11.60 0.35
CA ALA A 54 10.80 -12.23 -0.86
C ALA A 54 10.00 -11.23 -1.72
N ARG A 55 9.18 -10.38 -1.10
CA ARG A 55 8.43 -9.32 -1.78
C ARG A 55 9.35 -8.30 -2.45
N VAL A 56 10.37 -7.82 -1.74
CA VAL A 56 11.38 -6.90 -2.29
C VAL A 56 12.15 -7.56 -3.45
N ASN A 57 12.52 -8.82 -3.31
CA ASN A 57 13.25 -9.56 -4.34
C ASN A 57 12.44 -9.75 -5.64
N ILE A 58 11.11 -9.85 -5.56
CA ILE A 58 10.25 -9.87 -6.74
C ILE A 58 10.39 -8.55 -7.51
N ALA A 59 10.33 -7.40 -6.82
CA ALA A 59 10.51 -6.09 -7.45
C ALA A 59 11.89 -5.95 -8.10
N ILE A 60 12.96 -6.36 -7.40
CA ILE A 60 14.33 -6.32 -7.91
C ILE A 60 14.49 -7.18 -9.16
N LYS A 61 14.04 -8.43 -9.12
CA LYS A 61 14.14 -9.39 -10.25
C LYS A 61 13.41 -8.92 -11.50
N ASN A 62 12.37 -8.12 -11.33
CA ASN A 62 11.57 -7.59 -12.44
C ASN A 62 11.97 -6.16 -12.83
N ASN A 63 13.06 -5.62 -12.29
CA ASN A 63 13.53 -4.26 -12.54
C ASN A 63 12.41 -3.22 -12.37
N ALA A 64 11.65 -3.32 -11.27
CA ALA A 64 10.54 -2.41 -11.01
C ALA A 64 11.04 -0.97 -10.82
N ASP A 65 10.36 0.00 -11.43
CA ASP A 65 10.66 1.42 -11.29
C ASP A 65 10.30 1.96 -9.90
N ILE A 66 9.24 1.40 -9.29
CA ILE A 66 8.76 1.73 -7.93
C ILE A 66 8.26 0.48 -7.23
N PHE A 67 8.17 0.55 -5.90
CA PHE A 67 7.53 -0.49 -5.06
C PHE A 67 6.47 0.16 -4.17
N VAL A 68 5.25 -0.37 -4.19
CA VAL A 68 4.16 0.08 -3.32
C VAL A 68 3.61 -1.08 -2.50
N SER A 69 3.70 -0.98 -1.18
CA SER A 69 3.13 -1.93 -0.22
C SER A 69 1.79 -1.40 0.29
N ILE A 70 0.76 -2.24 0.29
CA ILE A 70 -0.60 -1.86 0.67
C ILE A 70 -0.98 -2.58 1.96
N HIS A 71 -1.31 -1.80 2.99
CA HIS A 71 -1.65 -2.23 4.33
C HIS A 71 -2.87 -1.50 4.88
N SER A 72 -3.47 -2.05 5.93
CA SER A 72 -4.49 -1.42 6.75
C SER A 72 -4.02 -1.42 8.20
N ASN A 73 -3.98 -0.23 8.79
CA ASN A 73 -3.41 0.00 10.11
C ASN A 73 -4.22 -0.69 11.22
N SER A 74 -3.56 -1.05 12.29
CA SER A 74 -4.21 -1.57 13.50
C SER A 74 -3.51 -1.02 14.72
N PHE A 75 -4.29 -0.46 15.64
CA PHE A 75 -3.75 0.18 16.85
C PHE A 75 -4.63 -0.15 18.05
N GLY A 76 -4.02 -0.21 19.25
CA GLY A 76 -4.75 -0.52 20.48
C GLY A 76 -5.82 0.51 20.90
N ASN A 77 -5.76 1.73 20.36
CA ASN A 77 -6.82 2.72 20.50
C ASN A 77 -7.80 2.60 19.32
N GLU A 78 -8.98 2.07 19.58
CA GLU A 78 -10.05 1.86 18.61
C GLU A 78 -10.61 3.16 18.00
N SER A 79 -10.33 4.33 18.61
CA SER A 79 -10.72 5.63 18.03
C SER A 79 -9.71 6.16 17.00
N ALA A 80 -8.56 5.52 16.82
CA ALA A 80 -7.60 5.87 15.80
C ALA A 80 -8.23 5.74 14.40
N GLN A 81 -8.01 6.74 13.54
CA GLN A 81 -8.62 6.79 12.21
C GLN A 81 -7.73 7.53 11.20
N GLY A 82 -8.01 7.33 9.94
CA GLY A 82 -7.38 8.07 8.86
C GLY A 82 -6.38 7.25 8.05
N THR A 83 -5.84 7.88 7.01
CA THR A 83 -4.90 7.28 6.07
C THR A 83 -3.51 7.90 6.20
N ALA A 84 -2.47 7.10 6.01
CA ALA A 84 -1.07 7.53 6.04
C ALA A 84 -0.26 6.83 4.96
N THR A 85 0.84 7.45 4.54
CA THR A 85 1.81 6.78 3.67
C THR A 85 3.20 6.90 4.26
N TYR A 86 3.87 5.76 4.39
CA TYR A 86 5.20 5.65 4.94
C TYR A 86 6.23 5.48 3.83
N PHE A 87 7.42 6.02 4.05
CA PHE A 87 8.57 5.86 3.17
C PHE A 87 9.85 5.79 3.99
N TYR A 88 10.94 5.46 3.36
CA TYR A 88 12.29 5.59 3.92
C TYR A 88 13.10 6.46 2.98
N SER A 89 13.65 7.56 3.48
CA SER A 89 14.35 8.57 2.70
C SER A 89 15.70 8.06 2.21
N LYS A 90 15.75 7.52 1.00
CA LYS A 90 16.97 7.17 0.27
C LYS A 90 17.32 8.25 -0.75
N THR A 91 16.29 8.79 -1.38
CA THR A 91 16.36 9.89 -2.36
C THR A 91 15.12 10.77 -2.23
N ASP A 92 15.14 11.95 -2.86
CA ASP A 92 13.97 12.85 -2.91
C ASP A 92 12.75 12.20 -3.57
N LYS A 93 12.97 11.17 -4.41
CA LYS A 93 11.90 10.45 -5.10
C LYS A 93 11.03 9.62 -4.16
N ASP A 94 11.59 9.10 -3.05
CA ASP A 94 10.83 8.30 -2.07
C ASP A 94 9.74 9.15 -1.40
N GLY A 95 10.11 10.33 -0.89
CA GLY A 95 9.16 11.25 -0.27
C GLY A 95 8.13 11.80 -1.27
N TYR A 96 8.54 12.05 -2.52
CA TYR A 96 7.61 12.49 -3.56
C TYR A 96 6.57 11.41 -3.90
N LEU A 97 7.00 10.16 -4.07
CA LEU A 97 6.09 9.03 -4.31
C LEU A 97 5.08 8.89 -3.18
N ALA A 98 5.55 8.90 -1.93
CA ALA A 98 4.70 8.80 -0.75
C ALA A 98 3.67 9.95 -0.69
N ASN A 99 4.11 11.18 -0.93
CA ASN A 99 3.22 12.36 -0.90
C ASN A 99 2.18 12.35 -2.03
N ALA A 100 2.57 11.93 -3.23
CA ALA A 100 1.64 11.84 -4.36
C ALA A 100 0.56 10.79 -4.10
N ILE A 101 0.94 9.60 -3.57
CA ILE A 101 0.00 8.55 -3.19
C ILE A 101 -0.89 9.02 -2.05
N GLN A 102 -0.34 9.64 -1.00
CA GLN A 102 -1.12 10.15 0.14
C GLN A 102 -2.19 11.13 -0.29
N LYS A 103 -1.86 12.10 -1.13
CA LYS A 103 -2.83 13.06 -1.68
C LYS A 103 -3.96 12.35 -2.43
N GLY A 104 -3.64 11.38 -3.26
CA GLY A 104 -4.63 10.59 -3.98
C GLY A 104 -5.54 9.80 -3.04
N MET A 105 -4.98 9.14 -2.02
CA MET A 105 -5.78 8.41 -1.02
C MET A 105 -6.72 9.32 -0.23
N VAL A 106 -6.27 10.51 0.17
CA VAL A 106 -7.10 11.51 0.87
C VAL A 106 -8.21 12.03 -0.05
N GLU A 107 -7.87 12.34 -1.31
CA GLU A 107 -8.83 12.86 -2.30
C GLU A 107 -9.98 11.88 -2.57
N TYR A 108 -9.67 10.60 -2.76
CA TYR A 108 -10.66 9.59 -3.16
C TYR A 108 -11.23 8.81 -1.97
N GLY A 109 -10.42 8.51 -0.96
CA GLY A 109 -10.86 7.79 0.24
C GLY A 109 -11.61 8.65 1.25
N LYS A 110 -11.43 9.99 1.19
CA LYS A 110 -12.09 10.95 2.10
C LYS A 110 -11.89 10.62 3.58
N ARG A 111 -10.71 10.12 3.93
CA ARG A 111 -10.34 9.86 5.32
C ARG A 111 -9.48 10.98 5.90
N TYR A 112 -9.39 11.01 7.22
CA TYR A 112 -8.50 11.94 7.91
C TYR A 112 -7.07 11.77 7.39
N ASP A 113 -6.45 12.88 6.99
CA ASP A 113 -5.09 12.89 6.47
C ASP A 113 -4.08 12.86 7.62
N ARG A 114 -3.37 11.75 7.76
CA ARG A 114 -2.26 11.61 8.72
C ARG A 114 -0.91 11.98 8.12
N GLY A 115 -0.87 12.32 6.84
CA GLY A 115 0.33 12.73 6.12
C GLY A 115 1.25 11.59 5.71
N ILE A 116 2.47 11.99 5.35
CA ILE A 116 3.56 11.07 5.04
C ILE A 116 4.53 10.98 6.22
N ILE A 117 5.09 9.78 6.44
CA ILE A 117 5.94 9.51 7.60
C ILE A 117 7.23 8.82 7.14
N ASP A 118 8.37 9.46 7.40
CA ASP A 118 9.67 8.84 7.17
C ASP A 118 9.98 7.86 8.29
N THR A 119 10.11 6.58 7.96
CA THR A 119 10.40 5.52 8.92
C THR A 119 11.02 4.29 8.26
N ASN A 120 11.71 3.46 9.04
CA ASN A 120 12.52 2.35 8.55
C ASN A 120 11.76 1.02 8.39
N PHE A 121 10.57 1.02 7.81
CA PHE A 121 9.92 -0.24 7.47
C PHE A 121 10.79 -1.07 6.52
N TYR A 122 10.79 -2.38 6.73
CA TYR A 122 11.68 -3.30 6.00
C TYR A 122 11.59 -3.10 4.48
N VAL A 123 10.39 -3.14 3.93
CA VAL A 123 10.19 -3.09 2.47
C VAL A 123 10.58 -1.74 1.86
N THR A 124 10.28 -0.61 2.53
CA THR A 124 10.67 0.70 2.02
C THR A 124 12.16 0.94 2.12
N LYS A 125 12.79 0.46 3.19
CA LYS A 125 14.24 0.59 3.42
C LYS A 125 15.08 -0.31 2.51
N ARG A 126 14.62 -1.55 2.25
CA ARG A 126 15.37 -2.56 1.50
C ARG A 126 15.13 -2.52 -0.01
N SER A 127 14.08 -1.87 -0.47
CA SER A 127 13.85 -1.65 -1.90
C SER A 127 14.89 -0.68 -2.47
N PRO A 128 15.67 -1.06 -3.48
CA PRO A 128 16.63 -0.14 -4.11
C PRO A 128 15.95 0.94 -4.96
N MET A 129 14.72 0.71 -5.43
CA MET A 129 13.89 1.68 -6.12
C MET A 129 13.11 2.54 -5.12
N PRO A 130 12.54 3.69 -5.54
CA PRO A 130 11.60 4.46 -4.72
C PRO A 130 10.44 3.58 -4.24
N ALA A 131 10.15 3.66 -2.94
CA ALA A 131 9.19 2.77 -2.30
C ALA A 131 8.31 3.50 -1.30
N ALA A 132 7.02 3.12 -1.28
CA ALA A 132 6.03 3.60 -0.33
C ALA A 132 5.25 2.44 0.30
N LEU A 133 4.80 2.61 1.54
CA LEU A 133 3.87 1.72 2.23
C LEU A 133 2.65 2.54 2.62
N THR A 134 1.49 2.14 2.11
CA THR A 134 0.22 2.82 2.40
C THR A 134 -0.50 2.13 3.55
N GLU A 135 -1.04 2.92 4.46
CA GLU A 135 -2.01 2.50 5.47
C GLU A 135 -3.36 3.09 5.06
N LEU A 136 -4.22 2.25 4.52
CA LEU A 136 -5.47 2.65 3.88
C LEU A 136 -6.44 3.32 4.85
N ALA A 137 -6.61 2.73 6.03
CA ALA A 137 -7.43 3.15 7.15
C ALA A 137 -7.13 2.25 8.34
N PHE A 138 -7.78 2.47 9.49
CA PHE A 138 -7.57 1.65 10.70
C PHE A 138 -8.54 0.49 10.76
N LEU A 139 -8.04 -0.72 10.56
CA LEU A 139 -8.81 -1.95 10.68
C LEU A 139 -9.33 -2.18 12.12
N SER A 140 -8.63 -1.67 13.12
CA SER A 140 -9.04 -1.71 14.54
C SER A 140 -10.19 -0.74 14.89
N ASN A 141 -10.54 0.19 14.00
CA ASN A 141 -11.66 1.11 14.15
C ASN A 141 -12.90 0.52 13.49
N TYR A 142 -13.98 0.31 14.24
CA TYR A 142 -15.22 -0.32 13.75
C TYR A 142 -15.79 0.34 12.49
N ASN A 143 -15.81 1.69 12.44
CA ASN A 143 -16.34 2.40 11.29
C ASN A 143 -15.42 2.27 10.06
N GLU A 144 -14.11 2.34 10.26
CA GLU A 144 -13.14 2.20 9.16
C GLU A 144 -13.00 0.75 8.70
N GLU A 145 -13.13 -0.24 9.59
CA GLU A 145 -13.24 -1.65 9.21
C GLU A 145 -14.40 -1.90 8.23
N SER A 146 -15.57 -1.33 8.53
CA SER A 146 -16.74 -1.42 7.64
C SER A 146 -16.45 -0.80 6.27
N LEU A 147 -15.72 0.32 6.21
CA LEU A 147 -15.29 0.93 4.95
C LEU A 147 -14.27 0.05 4.22
N LEU A 148 -13.26 -0.46 4.91
CA LEU A 148 -12.25 -1.36 4.34
C LEU A 148 -12.85 -2.62 3.72
N ASN A 149 -14.00 -3.08 4.23
CA ASN A 149 -14.78 -4.19 3.68
C ASN A 149 -15.72 -3.77 2.53
N SER A 150 -15.84 -2.49 2.21
CA SER A 150 -16.68 -1.98 1.14
C SER A 150 -15.97 -1.96 -0.21
N GLN A 151 -16.57 -2.53 -1.24
CA GLN A 151 -16.02 -2.54 -2.60
C GLN A 151 -15.83 -1.13 -3.17
N ASP A 152 -16.75 -0.21 -2.89
CA ASP A 152 -16.68 1.18 -3.36
C ASP A 152 -15.51 1.91 -2.70
N PHE A 153 -15.30 1.72 -1.41
CA PHE A 153 -14.17 2.33 -0.71
C PHE A 153 -12.83 1.77 -1.19
N GLN A 154 -12.73 0.45 -1.36
CA GLN A 154 -11.55 -0.23 -1.91
C GLN A 154 -11.22 0.30 -3.33
N LYS A 155 -12.25 0.48 -4.17
CA LYS A 155 -12.10 1.04 -5.52
C LYS A 155 -11.61 2.48 -5.47
N ASN A 156 -12.18 3.31 -4.61
CA ASN A 156 -11.78 4.70 -4.46
C ASN A 156 -10.33 4.81 -4.02
N LEU A 157 -9.90 4.00 -3.04
CA LEU A 157 -8.50 3.96 -2.61
C LEU A 157 -7.56 3.50 -3.73
N ALA A 158 -7.94 2.48 -4.50
CA ALA A 158 -7.17 2.03 -5.65
C ALA A 158 -7.00 3.15 -6.70
N ILE A 159 -8.06 3.89 -7.00
CA ILE A 159 -8.01 5.07 -7.89
C ILE A 159 -7.05 6.12 -7.33
N GLY A 160 -7.15 6.44 -6.05
CA GLY A 160 -6.29 7.43 -5.40
C GLY A 160 -4.81 7.05 -5.44
N ILE A 161 -4.49 5.79 -5.12
CA ILE A 161 -3.11 5.25 -5.20
C ILE A 161 -2.60 5.34 -6.65
N CYS A 162 -3.40 4.89 -7.62
CA CYS A 162 -3.02 4.93 -9.03
C CYS A 162 -2.82 6.35 -9.55
N LYS A 163 -3.66 7.31 -9.12
CA LYS A 163 -3.45 8.73 -9.41
C LYS A 163 -2.10 9.22 -8.89
N GLY A 164 -1.78 8.92 -7.63
CA GLY A 164 -0.50 9.29 -7.05
C GLY A 164 0.70 8.68 -7.77
N ILE A 165 0.60 7.42 -8.20
CA ILE A 165 1.62 6.75 -9.01
C ILE A 165 1.78 7.46 -10.37
N ASN A 166 0.68 7.80 -11.02
CA ASN A 166 0.72 8.55 -12.28
C ASN A 166 1.38 9.92 -12.11
N ASP A 167 1.02 10.67 -11.06
CA ASP A 167 1.60 11.99 -10.76
C ASP A 167 3.12 11.89 -10.52
N TYR A 168 3.57 10.80 -9.87
CA TYR A 168 4.99 10.51 -9.69
C TYR A 168 5.69 10.32 -11.05
N PHE A 169 5.16 9.50 -11.92
CA PHE A 169 5.78 9.26 -13.23
C PHE A 169 5.74 10.48 -14.15
N LEU A 170 4.71 11.30 -14.08
CA LEU A 170 4.67 12.59 -14.81
C LEU A 170 5.77 13.55 -14.35
N LYS A 171 6.24 13.43 -13.12
CA LYS A 171 7.31 14.27 -12.58
C LYS A 171 8.70 13.78 -12.94
N PHE A 172 8.91 12.46 -13.02
CA PHE A 172 10.24 11.85 -13.08
C PHE A 172 10.51 11.01 -14.34
N LYS A 173 9.63 11.07 -15.32
CA LYS A 173 9.84 10.50 -16.66
C LYS A 173 10.21 11.56 -17.67
#